data_09cdc6053adfcc934c9d3c84ec40c82b
#
_entry.id   09cdc6053adfcc934c9d3c84ec40c82b
#
_cell.length_a   1.000
_cell.length_b   1.000
_cell.length_c   1.000
_cell.angle_alpha   90.00
_cell.angle_beta   90.00
_cell.angle_gamma   90.00
#
_symmetry.space_group_name_H-M   'P 1'
#
loop_
_entity.id
_entity.type
_entity.pdbx_description
1 polymer ?
#
loop_
_entity_poly.entity_id
_entity_poly.type
_entity_poly.pdbx_seq_one_letter_code
_entity_poly.pdbx_strand_id
1 'polypeptide(L)'
;MADNNIDRRKAAEAARRYGVDPELYVRLIERESSFNPQALGQNGEVGFAQILGSTGEQPGYGVTPIADRSNPDENLRFGAEYLGALINKFEGNVRLALQAYNGGVGNVDNDTVSDSAKSYANDLLGGKSSLPTDRPVSRPDTVGGIEAALKTLAE
;
A
#
# COMPACT_ATOMS: atom_id res chain seq x y z
N MET A 1 18.11 -19.35 -9.05
CA MET A 1 17.73 -17.95 -9.00
C MET A 1 16.29 -17.80 -9.39
N ALA A 2 15.50 -17.25 -8.54
CA ALA A 2 14.10 -17.04 -8.85
C ALA A 2 14.02 -16.22 -10.12
N ASP A 3 13.05 -16.54 -10.94
CA ASP A 3 12.88 -15.77 -12.16
C ASP A 3 12.21 -14.46 -11.80
N ASN A 4 13.03 -13.56 -11.35
CA ASN A 4 12.59 -12.25 -10.89
C ASN A 4 11.79 -11.52 -11.95
N ASN A 5 12.05 -11.82 -13.22
CA ASN A 5 11.35 -11.17 -14.30
C ASN A 5 9.88 -11.62 -14.37
N ILE A 6 9.65 -12.91 -14.15
CA ILE A 6 8.27 -13.42 -14.10
C ILE A 6 7.52 -12.82 -12.92
N ASP A 7 8.18 -12.78 -11.76
CA ASP A 7 7.55 -12.23 -10.57
C ASP A 7 7.20 -10.75 -10.75
N ARG A 8 8.10 -9.99 -11.40
CA ARG A 8 7.82 -8.58 -11.67
C ARG A 8 6.62 -8.41 -12.59
N ARG A 9 6.50 -9.27 -13.60
CA ARG A 9 5.33 -9.21 -14.47
C ARG A 9 4.05 -9.56 -13.74
N LYS A 10 4.10 -10.56 -12.85
CA LYS A 10 2.93 -10.91 -12.05
C LYS A 10 2.52 -9.77 -11.15
N ALA A 11 3.48 -9.08 -10.54
CA ALA A 11 3.17 -7.93 -9.70
C ALA A 11 2.54 -6.82 -10.53
N ALA A 12 3.09 -6.54 -11.71
CA ALA A 12 2.55 -5.51 -12.58
C ALA A 12 1.12 -5.83 -13.01
N GLU A 13 0.85 -7.10 -13.31
CA GLU A 13 -0.49 -7.52 -13.69
C GLU A 13 -1.47 -7.39 -12.54
N ALA A 14 -1.06 -7.78 -11.35
CA ALA A 14 -1.92 -7.62 -10.17
C ALA A 14 -2.26 -6.14 -9.96
N ALA A 15 -1.26 -5.29 -10.11
CA ALA A 15 -1.49 -3.85 -9.96
C ALA A 15 -2.51 -3.33 -10.96
N ARG A 16 -2.38 -3.72 -12.23
CA ARG A 16 -3.32 -3.28 -13.26
C ARG A 16 -4.74 -3.69 -12.94
N ARG A 17 -4.90 -4.90 -12.41
CA ARG A 17 -6.22 -5.42 -12.08
C ARG A 17 -6.94 -4.54 -11.08
N TYR A 18 -6.20 -3.95 -10.16
CA TYR A 18 -6.79 -3.15 -9.09
C TYR A 18 -6.55 -1.65 -9.24
N GLY A 19 -6.16 -1.22 -10.44
CA GLY A 19 -6.05 0.19 -10.74
C GLY A 19 -4.84 0.87 -10.12
N VAL A 20 -3.81 0.11 -9.78
CA VAL A 20 -2.57 0.64 -9.22
C VAL A 20 -1.54 0.76 -10.34
N ASP A 21 -0.74 1.83 -10.29
CA ASP A 21 0.36 1.98 -11.24
C ASP A 21 1.29 0.78 -11.15
N PRO A 22 1.47 0.04 -12.26
CA PRO A 22 2.29 -1.17 -12.22
C PRO A 22 3.72 -0.93 -11.77
N GLU A 23 4.34 0.16 -12.23
CA GLU A 23 5.72 0.44 -11.85
C GLU A 23 5.84 0.74 -10.36
N LEU A 24 4.87 1.47 -9.84
CA LEU A 24 4.84 1.75 -8.41
C LEU A 24 4.76 0.47 -7.60
N TYR A 25 3.86 -0.43 -7.99
CA TYR A 25 3.68 -1.66 -7.24
C TYR A 25 4.91 -2.56 -7.32
N VAL A 26 5.56 -2.61 -8.49
CA VAL A 26 6.81 -3.37 -8.61
C VAL A 26 7.86 -2.81 -7.66
N ARG A 27 7.98 -1.48 -7.57
CA ARG A 27 8.92 -0.86 -6.64
C ARG A 27 8.55 -1.16 -5.19
N LEU A 28 7.25 -1.18 -4.89
CA LEU A 28 6.80 -1.51 -3.54
C LEU A 28 7.22 -2.93 -3.17
N ILE A 29 6.98 -3.89 -4.04
CA ILE A 29 7.36 -5.27 -3.77
C ILE A 29 8.87 -5.40 -3.61
N GLU A 30 9.62 -4.71 -4.45
CA GLU A 30 11.08 -4.70 -4.32
C GLU A 30 11.48 -4.18 -2.95
N ARG A 31 10.87 -3.10 -2.50
CA ARG A 31 11.17 -2.49 -1.21
C ARG A 31 10.79 -3.43 -0.06
N GLU A 32 9.63 -4.07 -0.17
CA GLU A 32 9.12 -4.89 0.93
C GLU A 32 9.89 -6.19 1.11
N SER A 33 10.27 -6.84 0.02
CA SER A 33 10.77 -8.21 0.12
C SER A 33 11.94 -8.50 -0.81
N SER A 34 12.37 -7.55 -1.63
CA SER A 34 13.32 -7.80 -2.71
C SER A 34 12.88 -8.96 -3.59
N PHE A 35 11.57 -9.07 -3.79
CA PHE A 35 10.96 -10.15 -4.57
C PHE A 35 11.28 -11.53 -4.01
N ASN A 36 11.38 -11.64 -2.68
CA ASN A 36 11.52 -12.92 -2.01
C ASN A 36 10.13 -13.37 -1.54
N PRO A 37 9.56 -14.43 -2.15
CA PRO A 37 8.22 -14.87 -1.76
C PRO A 37 8.15 -15.46 -0.35
N GLN A 38 9.31 -15.74 0.24
CA GLN A 38 9.37 -16.32 1.58
C GLN A 38 9.84 -15.31 2.62
N ALA A 39 9.86 -14.02 2.27
CA ALA A 39 10.32 -13.00 3.21
C ALA A 39 9.44 -12.93 4.45
N LEU A 40 10.08 -12.78 5.60
CA LEU A 40 9.40 -12.63 6.89
C LEU A 40 9.87 -11.35 7.54
N GLY A 41 8.92 -10.53 7.99
CA GLY A 41 9.24 -9.29 8.67
C GLY A 41 9.28 -9.46 10.18
N GLN A 42 9.71 -8.40 10.86
CA GLN A 42 9.89 -8.42 12.30
C GLN A 42 8.60 -8.57 13.08
N ASN A 43 7.50 -8.13 12.51
CA ASN A 43 6.21 -8.17 13.18
C ASN A 43 5.32 -9.27 12.63
N GLY A 44 5.89 -10.24 11.92
CA GLY A 44 5.13 -11.34 11.38
C GLY A 44 4.60 -11.10 9.98
N GLU A 45 5.10 -10.07 9.31
CA GLU A 45 4.74 -9.84 7.90
C GLU A 45 5.26 -11.00 7.05
N VAL A 46 4.50 -11.35 6.01
CA VAL A 46 4.81 -12.52 5.19
C VAL A 46 4.78 -12.16 3.71
N GLY A 47 5.79 -12.63 2.98
CA GLY A 47 5.76 -12.76 1.52
C GLY A 47 6.13 -11.51 0.76
N PHE A 48 5.85 -11.55 -0.53
CA PHE A 48 6.19 -10.46 -1.46
C PHE A 48 5.77 -9.09 -0.94
N ALA A 49 4.52 -8.99 -0.51
CA ALA A 49 3.93 -7.70 -0.14
C ALA A 49 4.01 -7.43 1.37
N GLN A 50 4.61 -8.33 2.12
CA GLN A 50 4.81 -8.20 3.57
C GLN A 50 3.49 -7.91 4.28
N ILE A 51 2.60 -8.88 4.26
CA ILE A 51 1.25 -8.75 4.78
C ILE A 51 1.20 -9.25 6.22
N LEU A 52 0.72 -8.40 7.13
CA LEU A 52 0.46 -8.80 8.50
C LEU A 52 -0.73 -9.74 8.58
N GLY A 53 -0.72 -10.62 9.59
CA GLY A 53 -1.82 -11.55 9.77
C GLY A 53 -3.14 -10.85 9.97
N SER A 54 -3.17 -9.85 10.85
CA SER A 54 -4.41 -9.14 11.12
C SER A 54 -4.93 -8.41 9.89
N THR A 55 -4.03 -7.79 9.12
CA THR A 55 -4.43 -7.10 7.90
C THR A 55 -4.96 -8.08 6.86
N GLY A 56 -4.32 -9.24 6.76
CA GLY A 56 -4.76 -10.25 5.79
C GLY A 56 -6.12 -10.82 6.12
N GLU A 57 -6.41 -10.99 7.41
CA GLU A 57 -7.70 -11.56 7.84
C GLU A 57 -8.82 -10.54 7.80
N GLN A 58 -8.54 -9.31 8.16
CA GLN A 58 -9.56 -8.26 8.25
C GLN A 58 -9.04 -6.97 7.63
N PRO A 59 -8.87 -6.97 6.30
CA PRO A 59 -8.31 -5.77 5.64
C PRO A 59 -9.25 -4.57 5.64
N GLY A 60 -10.55 -4.81 5.62
CA GLY A 60 -11.50 -3.72 5.46
C GLY A 60 -11.53 -3.18 4.04
N TYR A 61 -12.21 -2.09 3.86
CA TYR A 61 -12.25 -1.30 2.60
C TYR A 61 -12.68 -2.12 1.39
N GLY A 62 -13.45 -3.19 1.61
CA GLY A 62 -13.92 -4.03 0.51
C GLY A 62 -12.89 -4.99 -0.05
N VAL A 63 -11.73 -5.08 0.58
CA VAL A 63 -10.66 -5.97 0.12
C VAL A 63 -10.97 -7.40 0.51
N THR A 64 -10.71 -8.33 -0.41
CA THR A 64 -10.91 -9.75 -0.14
C THR A 64 -9.82 -10.26 0.80
N PRO A 65 -10.20 -10.81 1.96
CA PRO A 65 -9.20 -11.37 2.88
C PRO A 65 -8.35 -12.44 2.19
N ILE A 66 -7.14 -12.62 2.71
CA ILE A 66 -6.24 -13.62 2.16
C ILE A 66 -6.23 -14.85 3.06
N ALA A 67 -6.45 -16.00 2.45
CA ALA A 67 -6.50 -17.25 3.18
C ALA A 67 -5.10 -17.76 3.52
N ASP A 68 -4.15 -17.56 2.61
CA ASP A 68 -2.81 -18.11 2.79
C ASP A 68 -1.78 -17.08 2.34
N ARG A 69 -1.23 -16.35 3.30
CA ARG A 69 -0.24 -15.32 3.01
C ARG A 69 1.05 -15.88 2.42
N SER A 70 1.30 -17.16 2.62
CA SER A 70 2.51 -17.79 2.09
C SER A 70 2.37 -18.19 0.62
N ASN A 71 1.16 -18.11 0.06
CA ASN A 71 0.96 -18.35 -1.36
C ASN A 71 1.40 -17.11 -2.14
N PRO A 72 2.41 -17.24 -3.00
CA PRO A 72 2.98 -16.04 -3.64
C PRO A 72 1.98 -15.28 -4.50
N ASP A 73 1.16 -15.99 -5.27
CA ASP A 73 0.21 -15.32 -6.16
C ASP A 73 -0.89 -14.61 -5.37
N GLU A 74 -1.39 -15.26 -4.33
CA GLU A 74 -2.38 -14.67 -3.44
C GLU A 74 -1.80 -13.44 -2.74
N ASN A 75 -0.54 -13.53 -2.35
CA ASN A 75 0.13 -12.43 -1.66
C ASN A 75 0.24 -11.21 -2.57
N LEU A 76 0.64 -11.41 -3.82
CA LEU A 76 0.70 -10.30 -4.78
C LEU A 76 -0.68 -9.71 -5.05
N ARG A 77 -1.69 -10.56 -5.19
CA ARG A 77 -3.05 -10.09 -5.40
C ARG A 77 -3.51 -9.23 -4.24
N PHE A 78 -3.30 -9.72 -3.01
CA PHE A 78 -3.76 -9.02 -1.83
C PHE A 78 -3.08 -7.66 -1.70
N GLY A 79 -1.77 -7.61 -1.88
CA GLY A 79 -1.05 -6.34 -1.75
C GLY A 79 -1.54 -5.29 -2.75
N ALA A 80 -1.79 -5.72 -3.98
CA ALA A 80 -2.29 -4.80 -5.01
C ALA A 80 -3.70 -4.33 -4.70
N GLU A 81 -4.56 -5.26 -4.29
CA GLU A 81 -5.94 -4.92 -3.96
C GLU A 81 -6.00 -3.98 -2.77
N TYR A 82 -5.19 -4.26 -1.74
CA TYR A 82 -5.16 -3.45 -0.53
C TYR A 82 -4.65 -2.05 -0.83
N LEU A 83 -3.55 -1.94 -1.58
CA LEU A 83 -3.03 -0.62 -1.94
C LEU A 83 -4.04 0.16 -2.78
N GLY A 84 -4.69 -0.51 -3.73
CA GLY A 84 -5.72 0.15 -4.53
C GLY A 84 -6.86 0.68 -3.68
N ALA A 85 -7.27 -0.11 -2.68
CA ALA A 85 -8.32 0.32 -1.77
C ALA A 85 -7.89 1.52 -0.93
N LEU A 86 -6.62 1.53 -0.50
CA LEU A 86 -6.11 2.68 0.26
C LEU A 86 -6.03 3.92 -0.61
N ILE A 87 -5.64 3.78 -1.87
CA ILE A 87 -5.61 4.92 -2.77
C ILE A 87 -7.02 5.49 -2.91
N ASN A 88 -8.01 4.62 -3.03
CA ASN A 88 -9.41 5.08 -3.10
C ASN A 88 -9.84 5.74 -1.80
N LYS A 89 -9.47 5.17 -0.66
CA LYS A 89 -9.82 5.76 0.62
C LYS A 89 -9.27 7.19 0.74
N PHE A 90 -8.08 7.42 0.23
CA PHE A 90 -7.45 8.72 0.31
C PHE A 90 -7.66 9.54 -0.95
N GLU A 91 -8.72 9.22 -1.71
CA GLU A 91 -9.20 10.03 -2.82
C GLU A 91 -8.13 10.26 -3.89
N GLY A 92 -7.34 9.24 -4.17
CA GLY A 92 -6.32 9.29 -5.19
C GLY A 92 -4.96 9.77 -4.70
N ASN A 93 -4.84 10.08 -3.41
CA ASN A 93 -3.55 10.54 -2.88
C ASN A 93 -2.64 9.34 -2.62
N VAL A 94 -1.79 9.03 -3.58
CA VAL A 94 -0.93 7.86 -3.52
C VAL A 94 0.05 7.96 -2.35
N ARG A 95 0.55 9.16 -2.07
CA ARG A 95 1.49 9.33 -0.96
C ARG A 95 0.87 8.92 0.36
N LEU A 96 -0.34 9.37 0.63
CA LEU A 96 -1.02 8.99 1.86
C LEU A 96 -1.30 7.49 1.89
N ALA A 97 -1.68 6.91 0.76
CA ALA A 97 -1.92 5.47 0.69
C ALA A 97 -0.65 4.69 1.00
N LEU A 98 0.49 5.12 0.51
CA LEU A 98 1.75 4.45 0.80
C LEU A 98 2.15 4.60 2.27
N GLN A 99 1.91 5.77 2.84
CA GLN A 99 2.15 5.96 4.27
C GLN A 99 1.27 5.02 5.08
N ALA A 100 0.02 4.86 4.67
CA ALA A 100 -0.90 3.96 5.36
C ALA A 100 -0.51 2.51 5.19
N TYR A 101 -0.06 2.14 3.99
CA TYR A 101 0.37 0.78 3.72
C TYR A 101 1.49 0.36 4.68
N ASN A 102 2.45 1.25 4.87
CA ASN A 102 3.60 0.96 5.73
C ASN A 102 3.31 1.24 7.21
N GLY A 103 2.67 2.35 7.50
CA GLY A 103 2.54 2.85 8.86
C GLY A 103 1.17 2.70 9.50
N GLY A 104 0.19 2.22 8.74
CA GLY A 104 -1.16 2.03 9.25
C GLY A 104 -2.09 3.17 8.94
N VAL A 105 -3.32 2.80 8.60
CA VAL A 105 -4.36 3.78 8.25
C VAL A 105 -4.65 4.72 9.42
N GLY A 106 -4.70 4.16 10.64
CA GLY A 106 -4.99 4.98 11.80
C GLY A 106 -4.02 6.12 11.99
N ASN A 107 -2.74 5.88 11.72
CA ASN A 107 -1.75 6.93 11.87
C ASN A 107 -1.94 8.03 10.84
N VAL A 108 -2.34 7.67 9.62
CA VAL A 108 -2.62 8.69 8.61
C VAL A 108 -3.86 9.48 9.01
N ASP A 109 -4.91 8.80 9.43
CA ASP A 109 -6.14 9.47 9.83
C ASP A 109 -5.94 10.42 11.01
N ASN A 110 -5.06 10.04 11.93
CA ASN A 110 -4.81 10.82 13.14
C ASN A 110 -3.63 11.78 13.00
N ASP A 111 -3.02 11.85 11.82
CA ASP A 111 -1.88 12.72 11.55
C ASP A 111 -0.70 12.41 12.47
N THR A 112 -0.49 11.11 12.70
CA THR A 112 0.61 10.63 13.55
C THR A 112 1.54 9.71 12.76
N VAL A 113 1.72 9.99 11.48
CA VAL A 113 2.56 9.16 10.61
C VAL A 113 4.01 9.31 11.04
N SER A 114 4.70 8.16 11.16
CA SER A 114 6.11 8.17 11.55
C SER A 114 6.99 8.70 10.42
N ASP A 115 8.18 9.17 10.79
CA ASP A 115 9.16 9.57 9.78
C ASP A 115 9.53 8.40 8.87
N SER A 116 9.56 7.21 9.43
CA SER A 116 9.85 6.00 8.66
C SER A 116 8.82 5.76 7.57
N ALA A 117 7.54 5.92 7.89
CA ALA A 117 6.49 5.74 6.89
C ALA A 117 6.52 6.84 5.84
N LYS A 118 6.87 8.06 6.25
CA LYS A 118 7.00 9.16 5.30
C LYS A 118 8.15 8.90 4.34
N SER A 119 9.29 8.43 4.86
CA SER A 119 10.43 8.08 4.02
C SER A 119 10.10 6.95 3.06
N TYR A 120 9.37 5.95 3.55
CA TYR A 120 8.91 4.85 2.72
C TYR A 120 8.15 5.37 1.49
N ALA A 121 7.19 6.24 1.73
CA ALA A 121 6.39 6.79 0.64
C ALA A 121 7.25 7.63 -0.32
N ASN A 122 8.14 8.45 0.24
CA ASN A 122 9.02 9.29 -0.58
C ASN A 122 9.92 8.44 -1.46
N ASP A 123 10.48 7.37 -0.92
CA ASP A 123 11.36 6.50 -1.68
C ASP A 123 10.62 5.85 -2.84
N LEU A 124 9.42 5.38 -2.57
CA LEU A 124 8.64 4.70 -3.61
C LEU A 124 8.19 5.64 -4.71
N LEU A 125 7.96 6.89 -4.36
CA LEU A 125 7.60 7.90 -5.36
C LEU A 125 8.83 8.48 -6.06
N GLY A 126 10.01 7.95 -5.76
CA GLY A 126 11.24 8.37 -6.42
C GLY A 126 11.66 9.77 -6.07
N GLY A 127 11.24 10.26 -4.91
CA GLY A 127 11.53 11.63 -4.52
C GLY A 127 10.78 12.66 -5.33
N LYS A 128 9.83 12.24 -6.16
CA LYS A 128 9.10 13.15 -7.04
C LYS A 128 7.85 13.62 -6.34
N SER A 129 7.83 14.86 -5.97
CA SER A 129 6.63 15.43 -5.38
C SER A 129 5.68 15.95 -6.44
N SER A 130 6.07 15.88 -7.69
CA SER A 130 5.27 16.42 -8.78
C SER A 130 4.33 15.41 -9.39
N LEU A 131 4.23 14.20 -8.86
CA LEU A 131 3.27 13.23 -9.35
C LEU A 131 1.87 13.79 -9.20
N PRO A 132 1.03 13.63 -10.21
CA PRO A 132 -0.33 14.18 -10.12
C PRO A 132 -1.08 13.70 -8.89
N THR A 133 -0.88 12.45 -8.52
CA THR A 133 -1.55 11.88 -7.37
C THR A 133 -0.91 12.31 -6.07
N ASP A 134 0.20 13.02 -6.15
CA ASP A 134 0.89 13.51 -4.98
C ASP A 134 0.34 14.85 -4.51
N ARG A 135 -0.55 15.44 -5.29
CA ARG A 135 -1.15 16.68 -4.87
C ARG A 135 -1.82 16.50 -3.54
N PRO A 136 -1.65 17.44 -2.66
CA PRO A 136 -2.39 17.39 -1.41
C PRO A 136 -3.83 17.30 -1.78
N VAL A 137 -4.38 16.20 -1.58
CA VAL A 137 -5.79 16.08 -1.59
C VAL A 137 -6.24 17.09 -0.58
N SER A 138 -7.07 17.93 -0.96
CA SER A 138 -7.61 18.84 0.00
C SER A 138 -8.34 18.03 1.00
N ARG A 139 -7.61 17.41 1.82
CA ARG A 139 -8.18 16.91 3.02
C ARG A 139 -8.74 18.12 3.69
N PRO A 140 -9.95 18.04 3.99
CA PRO A 140 -10.50 19.15 4.73
C PRO A 140 -9.60 19.32 5.91
N ASP A 141 -8.88 19.98 5.93
CA ASP A 141 -7.86 20.04 6.86
C ASP A 141 -8.24 20.23 8.19
N THR A 142 -8.27 19.68 7.52
CA THR A 142 -8.44 19.44 8.02
C THR A 142 -8.97 19.16 8.31
N VAL A 143 -8.98 19.10 8.70
CA VAL A 143 -9.58 18.61 8.88
C VAL A 143 -10.00 18.08 8.90
N GLY A 144 -9.95 18.09 9.26
CA GLY A 144 -10.23 17.51 9.32
C GLY A 144 -10.24 16.92 8.92
N GLY A 145 -9.66 16.76 8.99
CA GLY A 145 -9.64 16.17 8.59
C GLY A 145 -9.67 15.51 8.02
N ILE A 146 -9.59 15.30 8.39
CA ILE A 146 -9.71 14.66 7.99
C ILE A 146 -10.45 14.42 7.69
N GLU A 147 -10.52 14.64 8.02
CA GLU A 147 -11.28 14.42 7.83
C GLU A 147 -11.97 14.20 7.27
N ALA A 148 -11.87 14.76 7.41
CA ALA A 148 -12.34 14.50 6.88
C ALA A 148 -12.41 13.97 6.24
N ALA A 149 -11.96 14.05 6.40
CA ALA A 149 -12.01 13.44 5.84
C ALA A 149 -12.24 12.82 5.72
N LEU A 150 -12.08 12.82 6.16
CA LEU A 150 -12.51 12.25 6.22
C LEU A 150 -13.38 12.10 6.19
N LYS A 151 -13.58 12.60 6.49
CA LYS A 151 -14.27 12.46 6.57
C LYS A 151 -15.00 12.19 5.97
N THR A 152 -14.49 12.48 6.00
CA THR A 152 -14.90 12.13 5.52
C THR A 152 -15.13 11.48 5.02
N LEU A 153 -14.90 11.68 5.31
CA LEU A 153 -15.08 11.06 5.00
C LEU A 153 -15.50 10.52 4.84
N ALA A 154 -15.43 10.98 5.03
CA ALA A 154 -15.76 10.53 5.01
C ALA A 154 -16.19 10.15 4.76
N GLU A 155 -16.09 10.35 5.04
CA GLU A 155 -16.36 10.02 4.88
C GLU A 155 -16.76 9.52 4.70
#